data_6c7417a83cc339020a0e33864fc3c16f
#
_entry.id   6c7417a83cc339020a0e33864fc3c16f
#
_cell.length_a   1.000
_cell.length_b   1.000
_cell.length_c   1.000
_cell.angle_alpha   90.00
_cell.angle_beta   90.00
_cell.angle_gamma   90.00
#
_symmetry.space_group_name_H-M   'P 1'
#
loop_
_entity.id
_entity.type
_entity.pdbx_description
1 polymer ?
#
loop_
_entity_poly.entity_id
_entity_poly.type
_entity_poly.pdbx_seq_one_letter_code
_entity_poly.pdbx_strand_id
1 'polypeptide(L)'
;MKPVPVFGRAWTLICGGMAVATALACLPALASQETTSDTAFRDDPQAHALYDKMFDTMKKAKSLSYESRYHWESKGQTLGECAYTIWLKKPNYFRMEASSVSSGKGGILVGDDKTLYLYWPTGRPRFYPADDDETYRQTSSSVYMTKPAPPGGHSIGHEAGLLGAGMCMNIIDPSSFHGYTDSLQKHLDGVKSLGREEVDGESCDVIEASIMKGQRVWRLWVSRKDHLPRKLKETTHVSHDIITNEAWSKVILDADIPNDKFAWTPPAGWKQWRVPEPEERLLKPGETAPDFALLSAEGKTIRLSEFRDKIVWLYVWRAG
;
A
#
# COMPACT_ATOMS: atom_id res chain seq x y z
N MET A 1 33.31 -17.23 -1.94
CA MET A 1 31.96 -16.76 -2.30
C MET A 1 31.04 -17.97 -2.37
N LYS A 2 30.14 -18.13 -1.40
CA LYS A 2 29.15 -19.23 -1.41
C LYS A 2 27.85 -18.71 -2.06
N PRO A 3 27.19 -19.47 -2.94
CA PRO A 3 25.95 -19.02 -3.57
C PRO A 3 24.79 -19.06 -2.57
N VAL A 4 23.98 -18.02 -2.59
CA VAL A 4 22.72 -17.88 -1.83
C VAL A 4 21.66 -18.72 -2.55
N PRO A 5 20.85 -19.53 -1.84
CA PRO A 5 19.81 -20.34 -2.47
C PRO A 5 18.65 -19.46 -2.95
N VAL A 6 18.37 -19.54 -4.24
CA VAL A 6 17.16 -18.98 -4.86
C VAL A 6 15.98 -19.88 -4.49
N PHE A 7 15.04 -19.38 -3.72
CA PHE A 7 13.78 -20.07 -3.46
C PHE A 7 12.92 -20.09 -4.72
N GLY A 8 12.94 -21.22 -5.43
CA GLY A 8 12.06 -21.50 -6.54
C GLY A 8 10.62 -21.70 -6.04
N ARG A 9 9.71 -20.88 -6.51
CA ARG A 9 8.25 -21.08 -6.31
C ARG A 9 7.75 -22.04 -7.40
N ALA A 10 7.12 -23.14 -6.95
CA ALA A 10 6.50 -24.12 -7.84
C ALA A 10 5.25 -23.55 -8.52
N TRP A 11 5.14 -23.79 -9.82
CA TRP A 11 4.00 -23.42 -10.65
C TRP A 11 3.26 -24.69 -11.07
N THR A 12 1.96 -24.74 -10.87
CA THR A 12 1.12 -25.88 -11.23
C THR A 12 0.43 -25.64 -12.57
N LEU A 13 0.74 -26.45 -13.56
CA LEU A 13 0.04 -26.51 -14.85
C LEU A 13 -0.97 -27.67 -14.78
N ILE A 14 -2.23 -27.37 -14.91
CA ILE A 14 -3.30 -28.38 -15.00
C ILE A 14 -3.63 -28.59 -16.48
N CYS A 15 -3.23 -29.74 -17.03
CA CYS A 15 -3.72 -30.24 -18.30
C CYS A 15 -4.90 -31.18 -18.03
N GLY A 16 -6.09 -30.81 -18.51
CA GLY A 16 -7.27 -31.63 -18.41
C GLY A 16 -7.22 -32.84 -19.36
N GLY A 17 -7.46 -34.02 -18.83
CA GLY A 17 -7.73 -35.24 -19.58
C GLY A 17 -8.87 -35.99 -18.94
N MET A 18 -9.99 -36.15 -19.67
CA MET A 18 -11.17 -36.90 -19.26
C MET A 18 -10.88 -38.38 -19.22
N ALA A 19 -11.21 -39.06 -18.14
CA ALA A 19 -11.54 -40.49 -18.16
C ALA A 19 -12.55 -40.79 -17.05
N VAL A 20 -13.71 -41.32 -17.46
CA VAL A 20 -14.82 -41.79 -16.63
C VAL A 20 -14.50 -43.16 -16.08
N ALA A 21 -14.62 -43.36 -14.78
CA ALA A 21 -14.90 -44.69 -14.23
C ALA A 21 -15.66 -44.55 -12.90
N THR A 22 -16.87 -45.02 -12.93
CA THR A 22 -17.82 -45.18 -11.82
C THR A 22 -17.41 -46.32 -10.88
N ALA A 23 -17.33 -46.05 -9.59
CA ALA A 23 -17.50 -47.07 -8.54
C ALA A 23 -18.17 -46.45 -7.33
N LEU A 24 -19.43 -46.85 -7.10
CA LEU A 24 -20.18 -46.56 -5.88
C LEU A 24 -19.59 -47.34 -4.71
N ALA A 25 -19.18 -46.66 -3.65
CA ALA A 25 -19.04 -47.22 -2.34
C ALA A 25 -19.63 -46.23 -1.33
N CYS A 26 -20.79 -46.57 -0.78
CA CYS A 26 -21.40 -45.85 0.34
C CYS A 26 -20.56 -46.06 1.61
N LEU A 27 -19.96 -44.98 2.12
CA LEU A 27 -19.49 -44.84 3.48
C LEU A 27 -20.29 -43.72 4.16
N PRO A 28 -20.72 -43.87 5.43
CA PRO A 28 -21.49 -42.84 6.10
C PRO A 28 -20.62 -41.61 6.28
N ALA A 29 -21.12 -40.47 5.78
CA ALA A 29 -20.56 -39.17 6.01
C ALA A 29 -20.59 -38.89 7.54
N LEU A 30 -19.45 -39.00 8.19
CA LEU A 30 -19.21 -38.25 9.41
C LEU A 30 -19.24 -36.78 9.00
N ALA A 31 -20.37 -36.14 9.21
CA ALA A 31 -20.49 -34.72 9.19
C ALA A 31 -19.53 -34.13 10.22
N SER A 32 -18.34 -33.77 9.80
CA SER A 32 -17.52 -32.79 10.53
C SER A 32 -18.38 -31.56 10.65
N GLN A 33 -18.98 -31.37 11.84
CA GLN A 33 -19.47 -30.06 12.21
C GLN A 33 -18.25 -29.14 12.20
N GLU A 34 -18.06 -28.42 11.10
CA GLU A 34 -17.33 -27.16 11.15
C GLU A 34 -18.09 -26.30 12.16
N THR A 35 -17.60 -26.32 13.39
CA THR A 35 -17.90 -25.26 14.34
C THR A 35 -17.24 -24.01 13.77
N THR A 36 -17.90 -23.39 12.80
CA THR A 36 -17.73 -21.96 12.53
C THR A 36 -18.11 -21.29 13.85
N SER A 37 -17.13 -20.99 14.67
CA SER A 37 -17.32 -20.02 15.74
C SER A 37 -17.59 -18.70 15.00
N ASP A 38 -18.85 -18.44 14.77
CA ASP A 38 -19.38 -17.18 14.31
C ASP A 38 -19.23 -16.17 15.47
N THR A 39 -17.97 -15.85 15.82
CA THR A 39 -17.65 -14.66 16.57
C THR A 39 -17.62 -13.50 15.56
N ALA A 40 -18.80 -13.25 14.95
CA ALA A 40 -19.00 -12.06 14.18
C ALA A 40 -18.50 -10.88 15.01
N PHE A 41 -17.63 -10.08 14.44
CA PHE A 41 -17.07 -8.88 15.10
C PHE A 41 -18.25 -8.00 15.51
N ARG A 42 -18.51 -7.91 16.81
CA ARG A 42 -19.66 -7.17 17.33
C ARG A 42 -19.34 -5.68 17.33
N ASP A 43 -20.09 -4.92 16.54
CA ASP A 43 -19.99 -3.46 16.48
C ASP A 43 -20.46 -2.84 17.82
N ASP A 44 -19.67 -1.87 18.30
CA ASP A 44 -20.01 -1.02 19.44
C ASP A 44 -20.41 0.36 18.91
N PRO A 45 -21.68 0.78 19.05
CA PRO A 45 -22.14 2.06 18.50
C PRO A 45 -21.36 3.28 18.99
N GLN A 46 -20.81 3.26 20.22
CA GLN A 46 -20.04 4.39 20.75
C GLN A 46 -18.64 4.43 20.11
N ALA A 47 -18.00 3.28 19.95
CA ALA A 47 -16.71 3.18 19.27
C ALA A 47 -16.85 3.50 17.78
N HIS A 48 -17.92 3.07 17.14
CA HIS A 48 -18.23 3.39 15.75
C HIS A 48 -18.43 4.89 15.56
N ALA A 49 -19.21 5.53 16.43
CA ALA A 49 -19.39 6.97 16.40
C ALA A 49 -18.08 7.75 16.58
N LEU A 50 -17.13 7.24 17.38
CA LEU A 50 -15.80 7.83 17.50
C LEU A 50 -14.97 7.68 16.23
N TYR A 51 -15.04 6.51 15.58
CA TYR A 51 -14.40 6.25 14.30
C TYR A 51 -14.91 7.22 13.21
N ASP A 52 -16.23 7.38 13.11
CA ASP A 52 -16.84 8.32 12.17
C ASP A 52 -16.45 9.77 12.49
N LYS A 53 -16.43 10.12 13.77
CA LYS A 53 -16.03 11.46 14.20
C LYS A 53 -14.60 11.79 13.85
N MET A 54 -13.70 10.81 13.90
CA MET A 54 -12.29 10.97 13.48
C MET A 54 -12.21 11.37 12.00
N PHE A 55 -12.87 10.63 11.11
CA PHE A 55 -12.90 10.96 9.68
C PHE A 55 -13.62 12.28 9.39
N ASP A 56 -14.71 12.54 10.10
CA ASP A 56 -15.46 13.80 10.00
C ASP A 56 -14.58 14.99 10.39
N THR A 57 -13.79 14.86 11.45
CA THR A 57 -12.84 15.90 11.88
C THR A 57 -11.82 16.18 10.76
N MET A 58 -11.23 15.14 10.17
CA MET A 58 -10.32 15.30 9.04
C MET A 58 -11.00 15.99 7.85
N LYS A 59 -12.20 15.54 7.48
CA LYS A 59 -12.94 16.08 6.32
C LYS A 59 -13.40 17.52 6.51
N LYS A 60 -13.70 17.95 7.74
CA LYS A 60 -14.18 19.31 8.05
C LYS A 60 -13.05 20.32 8.22
N ALA A 61 -11.85 19.89 8.53
CA ALA A 61 -10.71 20.76 8.74
C ALA A 61 -10.34 21.54 7.46
N LYS A 62 -9.89 22.78 7.61
CA LYS A 62 -9.39 23.63 6.51
C LYS A 62 -7.97 23.27 6.15
N SER A 63 -7.18 22.88 7.14
CA SER A 63 -5.83 22.38 6.99
C SER A 63 -5.52 21.34 8.06
N LEU A 64 -4.55 20.46 7.77
CA LEU A 64 -4.04 19.47 8.71
C LEU A 64 -2.56 19.29 8.42
N SER A 65 -1.74 19.27 9.45
CA SER A 65 -0.33 18.87 9.32
C SER A 65 0.06 17.97 10.49
N TYR A 66 0.97 17.04 10.20
CA TYR A 66 1.55 16.14 11.21
C TYR A 66 2.87 15.56 10.73
N GLU A 67 3.68 15.11 11.66
CA GLU A 67 4.83 14.25 11.42
C GLU A 67 4.45 12.81 11.71
N SER A 68 4.94 11.87 10.92
CA SER A 68 4.69 10.45 11.10
C SER A 68 5.96 9.63 11.05
N ARG A 69 5.96 8.56 11.85
CA ARG A 69 6.89 7.43 11.72
C ARG A 69 6.08 6.20 11.37
N TYR A 70 6.48 5.57 10.27
CA TYR A 70 5.83 4.40 9.71
C TYR A 70 6.81 3.24 9.68
N HIS A 71 6.38 2.10 10.22
CA HIS A 71 7.15 0.88 10.28
C HIS A 71 6.26 -0.31 9.93
N TRP A 72 6.72 -1.22 9.08
CA TRP A 72 6.02 -2.43 8.75
C TRP A 72 6.93 -3.64 8.80
N GLU A 73 6.36 -4.75 9.25
CA GLU A 73 7.06 -6.00 9.49
C GLU A 73 6.23 -7.21 9.13
N SER A 74 6.88 -8.33 8.88
CA SER A 74 6.26 -9.63 8.73
C SER A 74 7.18 -10.71 9.25
N LYS A 75 6.60 -11.70 9.96
CA LYS A 75 7.36 -12.80 10.58
C LYS A 75 8.52 -12.31 11.47
N GLY A 76 8.32 -11.19 12.17
CA GLY A 76 9.34 -10.59 13.03
C GLY A 76 10.50 -9.93 12.29
N GLN A 77 10.40 -9.75 10.97
CA GLN A 77 11.39 -9.04 10.18
C GLN A 77 10.85 -7.69 9.73
N THR A 78 11.60 -6.63 9.97
CA THR A 78 11.31 -5.30 9.43
C THR A 78 11.42 -5.35 7.91
N LEU A 79 10.34 -4.96 7.23
CA LEU A 79 10.27 -4.88 5.77
C LEU A 79 10.50 -3.46 5.26
N GLY A 80 10.17 -2.45 6.07
CA GLY A 80 10.39 -1.07 5.72
C GLY A 80 10.12 -0.12 6.88
N GLU A 81 10.80 1.03 6.86
CA GLU A 81 10.67 2.08 7.85
C GLU A 81 10.92 3.43 7.21
N CYS A 82 9.99 4.36 7.42
CA CYS A 82 10.15 5.73 6.96
C CYS A 82 9.62 6.75 7.98
N ALA A 83 10.14 7.96 7.87
CA ALA A 83 9.59 9.14 8.52
C ALA A 83 9.07 10.09 7.46
N TYR A 84 7.95 10.75 7.73
CA TYR A 84 7.42 11.76 6.82
C TYR A 84 6.74 12.90 7.57
N THR A 85 6.69 14.05 6.92
CA THR A 85 5.89 15.19 7.32
C THR A 85 4.88 15.47 6.22
N ILE A 86 3.64 15.72 6.61
CA ILE A 86 2.56 16.00 5.67
C ILE A 86 1.89 17.33 6.01
N TRP A 87 1.49 18.04 4.98
CA TRP A 87 0.68 19.26 5.04
C TRP A 87 -0.46 19.13 4.04
N LEU A 88 -1.67 19.30 4.51
CA LEU A 88 -2.91 19.22 3.74
C LEU A 88 -3.65 20.54 3.90
N LYS A 89 -4.19 21.09 2.82
CA LYS A 89 -5.00 22.32 2.84
C LYS A 89 -6.10 22.25 1.78
N LYS A 90 -7.28 22.69 2.15
CA LYS A 90 -8.41 22.82 1.20
C LYS A 90 -8.13 23.92 0.16
N PRO A 91 -8.66 23.82 -1.08
CA PRO A 91 -9.50 22.73 -1.54
C PRO A 91 -8.72 21.44 -1.90
N ASN A 92 -7.49 21.52 -2.46
CA ASN A 92 -6.77 20.37 -2.99
C ASN A 92 -5.24 20.53 -2.93
N TYR A 93 -4.75 21.26 -1.92
CA TYR A 93 -3.31 21.43 -1.75
C TYR A 93 -2.75 20.38 -0.83
N PHE A 94 -1.57 19.86 -1.18
CA PHE A 94 -0.91 18.95 -0.30
C PHE A 94 0.60 18.90 -0.51
N ARG A 95 1.36 18.57 0.55
CA ARG A 95 2.78 18.30 0.50
C ARG A 95 3.12 17.18 1.45
N MET A 96 3.98 16.26 0.99
CA MET A 96 4.55 15.21 1.80
C MET A 96 6.06 15.16 1.55
N GLU A 97 6.82 15.17 2.61
CA GLU A 97 8.27 14.99 2.60
C GLU A 97 8.58 13.71 3.36
N ALA A 98 9.11 12.70 2.66
CA ALA A 98 9.32 11.38 3.21
C ALA A 98 10.77 10.93 3.05
N SER A 99 11.29 10.23 4.04
CA SER A 99 12.63 9.65 3.99
C SER A 99 12.67 8.27 4.64
N SER A 100 13.47 7.38 4.05
CA SER A 100 13.82 6.10 4.64
C SER A 100 14.70 6.31 5.87
N VAL A 101 14.34 5.70 6.99
CA VAL A 101 15.13 5.79 8.24
C VAL A 101 16.49 5.15 8.06
N SER A 102 16.57 4.04 7.33
CA SER A 102 17.83 3.28 7.16
C SER A 102 18.82 3.93 6.19
N SER A 103 18.34 4.58 5.10
CA SER A 103 19.21 5.11 4.04
C SER A 103 19.26 6.63 3.96
N GLY A 104 18.36 7.34 4.64
CA GLY A 104 18.18 8.78 4.51
C GLY A 104 17.70 9.24 3.12
N LYS A 105 17.53 8.31 2.17
CA LYS A 105 16.98 8.61 0.85
C LYS A 105 15.50 8.87 0.96
N GLY A 106 15.01 9.82 0.17
CA GLY A 106 13.60 10.20 0.29
C GLY A 106 13.10 10.97 -0.91
N GLY A 107 11.81 11.24 -0.87
CA GLY A 107 11.09 11.92 -1.92
C GLY A 107 10.15 12.97 -1.37
N ILE A 108 9.75 13.84 -2.27
CA ILE A 108 8.78 14.90 -2.01
C ILE A 108 7.66 14.76 -3.01
N LEU A 109 6.45 14.82 -2.49
CA LEU A 109 5.21 14.85 -3.23
C LEU A 109 4.52 16.16 -2.90
N VAL A 110 4.25 16.98 -3.90
CA VAL A 110 3.62 18.29 -3.70
C VAL A 110 2.53 18.52 -4.75
N GLY A 111 1.37 18.97 -4.29
CA GLY A 111 0.20 19.28 -5.13
C GLY A 111 -0.23 20.72 -5.00
N ASP A 112 -0.34 21.38 -6.14
CA ASP A 112 -0.71 22.79 -6.30
C ASP A 112 -2.18 23.01 -6.69
N ASP A 113 -3.07 22.07 -6.34
CA ASP A 113 -4.49 22.02 -6.72
C ASP A 113 -4.77 21.41 -8.10
N LYS A 114 -3.81 21.39 -9.02
CA LYS A 114 -3.98 20.88 -10.40
C LYS A 114 -3.06 19.72 -10.72
N THR A 115 -1.83 19.82 -10.26
CA THR A 115 -0.74 18.92 -10.60
C THR A 115 -0.08 18.39 -9.34
N LEU A 116 0.20 17.11 -9.34
CA LEU A 116 1.12 16.47 -8.38
C LEU A 116 2.50 16.41 -9.00
N TYR A 117 3.50 16.86 -8.24
CA TYR A 117 4.90 16.73 -8.55
C TYR A 117 5.53 15.73 -7.59
N LEU A 118 6.25 14.76 -8.12
CA LEU A 118 7.03 13.77 -7.36
C LEU A 118 8.49 13.90 -7.75
N TYR A 119 9.37 14.03 -6.77
CA TYR A 119 10.82 14.09 -7.00
C TYR A 119 11.61 13.58 -5.80
N TRP A 120 12.89 13.26 -6.01
CA TRP A 120 13.74 12.61 -5.03
C TRP A 120 15.07 13.38 -4.86
N PRO A 121 15.10 14.43 -4.02
CA PRO A 121 16.29 15.30 -3.89
C PRO A 121 17.52 14.57 -3.36
N THR A 122 17.34 13.51 -2.59
CA THR A 122 18.41 12.67 -2.04
C THR A 122 18.54 11.29 -2.73
N GLY A 123 17.82 11.11 -3.84
CA GLY A 123 17.73 9.86 -4.57
C GLY A 123 16.61 8.95 -4.07
N ARG A 124 16.06 8.16 -4.99
CA ARG A 124 14.99 7.23 -4.70
C ARG A 124 15.47 6.04 -3.89
N PRO A 125 14.81 5.67 -2.77
CA PRO A 125 15.10 4.42 -2.08
C PRO A 125 14.82 3.23 -2.99
N ARG A 126 15.64 2.17 -2.91
CA ARG A 126 15.39 0.91 -3.61
C ARG A 126 14.63 -0.04 -2.71
N PHE A 127 13.54 -0.60 -3.20
CA PHE A 127 12.74 -1.59 -2.47
C PHE A 127 13.11 -3.03 -2.82
N TYR A 128 13.43 -3.32 -4.09
CA TYR A 128 13.86 -4.64 -4.54
C TYR A 128 15.24 -4.58 -5.20
N PRO A 129 16.08 -5.64 -5.00
CA PRO A 129 17.34 -5.76 -5.73
C PRO A 129 17.18 -5.79 -7.26
N ALA A 130 16.00 -6.22 -7.74
CA ALA A 130 15.64 -6.27 -9.16
C ALA A 130 15.24 -4.92 -9.76
N ASP A 131 15.23 -3.84 -8.99
CA ASP A 131 15.07 -2.47 -9.49
C ASP A 131 16.31 -1.99 -10.29
N ASP A 132 17.06 -2.92 -10.88
CA ASP A 132 18.13 -2.63 -11.85
C ASP A 132 17.61 -2.31 -13.25
N ASP A 133 16.30 -2.27 -13.44
CA ASP A 133 15.69 -1.76 -14.66
C ASP A 133 16.14 -0.32 -14.88
N GLU A 134 16.65 -0.05 -16.07
CA GLU A 134 17.15 1.25 -16.51
C GLU A 134 16.14 2.38 -16.29
N THR A 135 14.85 2.04 -16.28
CA THR A 135 13.71 2.90 -15.98
C THR A 135 13.79 3.48 -14.55
N TYR A 136 14.29 2.72 -13.59
CA TYR A 136 14.46 3.14 -12.20
C TYR A 136 15.83 3.78 -11.93
N ARG A 137 16.82 3.54 -12.78
CA ARG A 137 18.13 4.21 -12.70
C ARG A 137 18.03 5.71 -12.95
N GLN A 138 16.99 6.16 -13.66
CA GLN A 138 16.78 7.56 -14.01
C GLN A 138 16.15 8.41 -12.90
N THR A 139 15.77 7.84 -11.77
CA THR A 139 15.31 8.61 -10.60
C THR A 139 16.49 9.19 -9.81
N SER A 140 17.39 9.86 -10.53
CA SER A 140 18.45 10.65 -9.94
C SER A 140 17.87 11.92 -9.32
N SER A 141 18.67 12.62 -8.54
CA SER A 141 18.31 13.87 -7.89
C SER A 141 17.90 15.03 -8.84
N SER A 142 17.90 14.81 -10.16
CA SER A 142 17.53 15.79 -11.17
C SER A 142 16.36 15.33 -12.07
N VAL A 143 15.52 14.42 -11.57
CA VAL A 143 14.36 13.89 -12.28
C VAL A 143 13.11 14.11 -11.45
N TYR A 144 12.02 14.44 -12.10
CA TYR A 144 10.71 14.58 -11.46
C TYR A 144 9.61 13.91 -12.30
N MET A 145 8.50 13.59 -11.66
CA MET A 145 7.28 13.11 -12.30
C MET A 145 6.16 14.10 -12.07
N THR A 146 5.19 14.13 -12.98
CA THR A 146 3.93 14.85 -12.79
C THR A 146 2.76 13.89 -12.95
N LYS A 147 1.71 14.16 -12.22
CA LYS A 147 0.42 13.48 -12.33
C LYS A 147 -0.71 14.47 -12.13
N PRO A 148 -1.92 14.21 -12.65
CA PRO A 148 -3.08 15.00 -12.27
C PRO A 148 -3.31 14.94 -10.77
N ALA A 149 -3.66 16.06 -10.15
CA ALA A 149 -4.09 16.06 -8.75
C ALA A 149 -5.40 15.31 -8.58
N PRO A 150 -5.67 14.69 -7.41
CA PRO A 150 -6.99 14.16 -7.10
C PRO A 150 -8.08 15.25 -7.25
N PRO A 151 -9.32 14.89 -7.64
CA PRO A 151 -9.83 13.53 -7.91
C PRO A 151 -9.49 12.99 -9.30
N GLY A 152 -8.78 13.71 -10.15
CA GLY A 152 -8.45 13.28 -11.53
C GLY A 152 -7.28 12.28 -11.61
N GLY A 153 -6.59 12.02 -10.50
CA GLY A 153 -5.46 11.08 -10.40
C GLY A 153 -5.72 10.00 -9.34
N HIS A 154 -4.65 9.28 -8.98
CA HIS A 154 -4.69 8.35 -7.85
C HIS A 154 -4.76 9.09 -6.51
N SER A 155 -5.13 8.38 -5.44
CA SER A 155 -5.11 8.93 -4.09
C SER A 155 -3.70 9.34 -3.66
N ILE A 156 -3.61 10.24 -2.69
CA ILE A 156 -2.32 10.68 -2.11
C ILE A 156 -1.57 9.49 -1.52
N GLY A 157 -2.27 8.57 -0.84
CA GLY A 157 -1.67 7.37 -0.26
C GLY A 157 -1.04 6.46 -1.34
N HIS A 158 -1.68 6.32 -2.49
CA HIS A 158 -1.11 5.58 -3.62
C HIS A 158 0.18 6.25 -4.15
N GLU A 159 0.14 7.56 -4.35
CA GLU A 159 1.30 8.30 -4.85
C GLU A 159 2.44 8.37 -3.82
N ALA A 160 2.10 8.39 -2.52
CA ALA A 160 3.08 8.29 -1.45
C ALA A 160 3.85 6.96 -1.50
N GLY A 161 3.17 5.86 -1.86
CA GLY A 161 3.82 4.57 -2.10
C GLY A 161 4.90 4.63 -3.18
N LEU A 162 4.74 5.46 -4.21
CA LEU A 162 5.75 5.67 -5.24
C LEU A 162 6.98 6.43 -4.72
N LEU A 163 6.81 7.37 -3.78
CA LEU A 163 7.93 8.12 -3.20
C LEU A 163 8.94 7.20 -2.53
N GLY A 164 8.45 6.29 -1.73
CA GLY A 164 9.26 5.41 -0.91
C GLY A 164 9.55 4.05 -1.53
N ALA A 165 9.18 3.81 -2.79
CA ALA A 165 9.24 2.47 -3.39
C ALA A 165 8.55 1.41 -2.49
N GLY A 166 7.37 1.74 -1.96
CA GLY A 166 6.62 0.91 -1.03
C GLY A 166 6.96 1.11 0.45
N MET A 167 7.94 1.93 0.78
CA MET A 167 8.31 2.21 2.18
C MET A 167 7.50 3.34 2.82
N CYS A 168 6.78 4.12 2.02
CA CYS A 168 5.98 5.24 2.49
C CYS A 168 4.51 4.97 2.22
N MET A 169 3.90 4.15 3.06
CA MET A 169 2.48 3.90 3.02
C MET A 169 1.82 4.51 4.25
N ASN A 170 0.55 4.87 4.14
CA ASN A 170 -0.25 5.38 5.23
C ASN A 170 -1.30 4.34 5.60
N ILE A 171 -1.57 4.13 6.88
CA ILE A 171 -2.70 3.30 7.31
C ILE A 171 -4.00 4.00 6.92
N ILE A 172 -4.13 5.27 7.24
CA ILE A 172 -5.24 6.11 6.77
C ILE A 172 -4.75 6.93 5.57
N ASP A 173 -5.41 6.79 4.43
CA ASP A 173 -5.06 7.55 3.23
C ASP A 173 -5.28 9.06 3.48
N PRO A 174 -4.25 9.91 3.32
CA PRO A 174 -4.38 11.36 3.51
C PRO A 174 -5.42 12.01 2.61
N SER A 175 -5.80 11.38 1.48
CA SER A 175 -6.89 11.86 0.62
C SER A 175 -8.25 11.88 1.32
N SER A 176 -8.39 11.19 2.45
CA SER A 176 -9.58 11.26 3.29
C SER A 176 -9.84 12.68 3.82
N PHE A 177 -8.78 13.46 4.05
CA PHE A 177 -8.89 14.87 4.41
C PHE A 177 -9.60 15.68 3.32
N HIS A 178 -9.31 15.45 2.05
CA HIS A 178 -9.96 16.13 0.94
C HIS A 178 -11.32 15.53 0.57
N GLY A 179 -11.64 14.32 1.07
CA GLY A 179 -12.87 13.61 0.74
C GLY A 179 -12.83 12.84 -0.58
N TYR A 180 -11.64 12.53 -1.11
CA TYR A 180 -11.46 11.80 -2.37
C TYR A 180 -11.42 10.29 -2.21
N THR A 181 -11.27 9.83 -0.99
CA THR A 181 -11.38 8.40 -0.65
C THR A 181 -12.12 8.24 0.66
N ASP A 182 -12.75 7.10 0.82
CA ASP A 182 -13.36 6.67 2.08
C ASP A 182 -12.40 5.89 2.98
N SER A 183 -11.14 5.72 2.54
CA SER A 183 -10.11 4.96 3.27
C SER A 183 -10.62 3.61 3.79
N LEU A 184 -11.29 2.85 2.93
CA LEU A 184 -11.90 1.54 3.22
C LEU A 184 -13.16 1.57 4.13
N GLN A 185 -13.71 2.73 4.47
CA GLN A 185 -14.91 2.83 5.33
C GLN A 185 -16.09 1.98 4.79
N LYS A 186 -16.27 1.89 3.48
CA LYS A 186 -17.31 1.05 2.85
C LYS A 186 -17.13 -0.46 3.07
N HIS A 187 -15.96 -0.88 3.53
CA HIS A 187 -15.63 -2.28 3.82
C HIS A 187 -15.52 -2.54 5.32
N LEU A 188 -15.97 -1.57 6.16
CA LEU A 188 -15.96 -1.69 7.61
C LEU A 188 -16.97 -2.77 8.04
N ASP A 189 -16.51 -3.73 8.83
CA ASP A 189 -17.36 -4.77 9.41
C ASP A 189 -17.96 -4.30 10.74
N GLY A 190 -17.20 -3.49 11.48
CA GLY A 190 -17.59 -2.92 12.77
C GLY A 190 -16.41 -2.31 13.51
N VAL A 191 -16.71 -1.65 14.62
CA VAL A 191 -15.73 -1.01 15.52
C VAL A 191 -16.03 -1.41 16.95
N LYS A 192 -15.01 -1.70 17.76
CA LYS A 192 -15.14 -1.96 19.19
C LYS A 192 -14.21 -1.07 20.01
N SER A 193 -14.62 -0.75 21.24
CA SER A 193 -13.79 -0.03 22.21
C SER A 193 -12.80 -1.00 22.87
N LEU A 194 -11.54 -0.56 23.00
CA LEU A 194 -10.51 -1.23 23.79
C LEU A 194 -10.13 -0.45 25.06
N GLY A 195 -10.88 0.63 25.39
CA GLY A 195 -10.64 1.45 26.57
C GLY A 195 -9.81 2.69 26.29
N ARG A 196 -8.92 3.05 27.20
CA ARG A 196 -8.10 4.27 27.14
C ARG A 196 -6.65 3.97 27.41
N GLU A 197 -5.80 4.68 26.71
CA GLU A 197 -4.33 4.64 26.92
C GLU A 197 -3.77 6.06 26.78
N GLU A 198 -2.58 6.27 27.32
CA GLU A 198 -1.81 7.50 27.09
C GLU A 198 -0.80 7.26 25.96
N VAL A 199 -0.70 8.22 25.05
CA VAL A 199 0.30 8.26 23.98
C VAL A 199 1.04 9.59 24.10
N ASP A 200 2.32 9.56 24.42
CA ASP A 200 3.17 10.74 24.60
C ASP A 200 2.55 11.79 25.55
N GLY A 201 1.93 11.32 26.66
CA GLY A 201 1.30 12.17 27.67
C GLY A 201 -0.07 12.70 27.28
N GLU A 202 -0.64 12.27 26.15
CA GLU A 202 -1.98 12.62 25.69
C GLU A 202 -2.95 11.46 25.86
N SER A 203 -4.11 11.71 26.49
CA SER A 203 -5.15 10.69 26.69
C SER A 203 -5.87 10.40 25.39
N CYS A 204 -5.85 9.12 25.00
CA CYS A 204 -6.48 8.60 23.80
C CYS A 204 -7.54 7.54 24.13
N ASP A 205 -8.68 7.59 23.45
CA ASP A 205 -9.59 6.47 23.39
C ASP A 205 -9.06 5.46 22.34
N VAL A 206 -9.03 4.18 22.70
CA VAL A 206 -8.49 3.12 21.84
C VAL A 206 -9.66 2.35 21.24
N ILE A 207 -9.69 2.30 19.91
CA ILE A 207 -10.69 1.54 19.17
C ILE A 207 -10.03 0.53 18.22
N GLU A 208 -10.75 -0.54 17.92
CA GLU A 208 -10.34 -1.53 16.95
C GLU A 208 -11.43 -1.66 15.87
N ALA A 209 -11.06 -1.45 14.62
CA ALA A 209 -11.93 -1.55 13.46
C ALA A 209 -11.58 -2.80 12.66
N SER A 210 -12.57 -3.65 12.39
CA SER A 210 -12.47 -4.79 11.49
C SER A 210 -12.92 -4.39 10.09
N ILE A 211 -12.14 -4.74 9.08
CA ILE A 211 -12.35 -4.32 7.70
C ILE A 211 -12.18 -5.53 6.78
N MET A 212 -13.03 -5.62 5.74
CA MET A 212 -12.98 -6.68 4.73
C MET A 212 -13.09 -8.09 5.34
N LYS A 213 -14.10 -8.30 6.19
CA LYS A 213 -14.35 -9.56 6.91
C LYS A 213 -13.16 -10.01 7.75
N GLY A 214 -12.54 -9.05 8.47
CA GLY A 214 -11.39 -9.29 9.32
C GLY A 214 -10.06 -9.45 8.59
N GLN A 215 -10.01 -9.31 7.26
CA GLN A 215 -8.74 -9.38 6.53
C GLN A 215 -7.78 -8.26 6.95
N ARG A 216 -8.32 -7.12 7.35
CA ARG A 216 -7.57 -6.01 7.92
C ARG A 216 -8.17 -5.62 9.25
N VAL A 217 -7.32 -5.42 10.23
CA VAL A 217 -7.70 -4.96 11.56
C VAL A 217 -6.89 -3.73 11.90
N TRP A 218 -7.57 -2.63 12.15
CA TRP A 218 -6.95 -1.39 12.58
C TRP A 218 -7.15 -1.20 14.07
N ARG A 219 -6.09 -0.90 14.80
CA ARG A 219 -6.16 -0.38 16.17
C ARG A 219 -5.71 1.06 16.16
N LEU A 220 -6.58 1.96 16.62
CA LEU A 220 -6.42 3.39 16.54
C LEU A 220 -6.47 3.99 17.94
N TRP A 221 -5.47 4.78 18.29
CA TRP A 221 -5.42 5.59 19.49
C TRP A 221 -5.83 7.00 19.11
N VAL A 222 -7.08 7.33 19.36
CA VAL A 222 -7.74 8.57 18.95
C VAL A 222 -7.68 9.57 20.10
N SER A 223 -7.02 10.69 19.88
CA SER A 223 -6.90 11.76 20.87
C SER A 223 -8.27 12.29 21.28
N ARG A 224 -8.45 12.47 22.57
CA ARG A 224 -9.66 13.10 23.13
C ARG A 224 -9.72 14.61 22.93
N LYS A 225 -8.58 15.22 22.58
CA LYS A 225 -8.46 16.66 22.37
C LYS A 225 -9.02 17.12 21.03
N ASP A 226 -8.70 16.40 19.98
CA ASP A 226 -9.01 16.80 18.60
C ASP A 226 -9.63 15.68 17.75
N HIS A 227 -9.82 14.49 18.32
CA HIS A 227 -10.35 13.30 17.67
C HIS A 227 -9.53 12.82 16.46
N LEU A 228 -8.22 13.09 16.45
CA LEU A 228 -7.30 12.58 15.44
C LEU A 228 -6.41 11.47 16.01
N PRO A 229 -5.89 10.58 15.18
CA PRO A 229 -4.98 9.53 15.64
C PRO A 229 -3.68 10.10 16.21
N ARG A 230 -3.13 9.39 17.20
CA ARG A 230 -1.75 9.56 17.67
C ARG A 230 -0.92 8.33 17.37
N LYS A 231 -1.56 7.17 17.41
CA LYS A 231 -0.94 5.90 17.06
C LYS A 231 -1.93 5.05 16.30
N LEU A 232 -1.43 4.36 15.30
CA LEU A 232 -2.19 3.45 14.46
C LEU A 232 -1.41 2.14 14.33
N LYS A 233 -2.14 1.03 14.36
CA LYS A 233 -1.60 -0.28 14.04
C LYS A 233 -2.54 -0.96 13.07
N GLU A 234 -2.03 -1.46 11.96
CA GLU A 234 -2.77 -2.33 11.06
C GLU A 234 -2.19 -3.74 11.14
N THR A 235 -3.06 -4.73 11.20
CA THR A 235 -2.71 -6.12 10.95
C THR A 235 -3.44 -6.55 9.68
N THR A 236 -2.69 -6.98 8.67
CA THR A 236 -3.25 -7.51 7.43
C THR A 236 -3.03 -9.02 7.41
N HIS A 237 -4.14 -9.77 7.43
CA HIS A 237 -4.15 -11.23 7.39
C HIS A 237 -4.13 -11.71 5.93
N VAL A 238 -2.98 -12.21 5.52
CA VAL A 238 -2.76 -12.85 4.20
C VAL A 238 -2.19 -14.26 4.44
N SER A 239 -1.30 -14.77 3.62
CA SER A 239 -0.60 -16.05 3.90
C SER A 239 0.19 -16.02 5.22
N HIS A 240 0.51 -14.86 5.74
CA HIS A 240 1.12 -14.55 7.03
C HIS A 240 0.80 -13.10 7.38
N ASP A 241 0.79 -12.78 8.65
CA ASP A 241 0.45 -11.44 9.10
C ASP A 241 1.50 -10.41 8.67
N ILE A 242 1.01 -9.30 8.14
CA ILE A 242 1.78 -8.09 7.94
C ILE A 242 1.30 -7.10 9.00
N ILE A 243 2.23 -6.63 9.82
CA ILE A 243 1.96 -5.66 10.88
C ILE A 243 2.54 -4.32 10.47
N THR A 244 1.70 -3.31 10.45
CA THR A 244 2.09 -1.93 10.20
C THR A 244 1.83 -1.10 11.45
N ASN A 245 2.80 -0.30 11.85
CA ASN A 245 2.67 0.65 12.94
C ASN A 245 2.95 2.05 12.39
N GLU A 246 2.13 3.01 12.80
CA GLU A 246 2.28 4.41 12.44
C GLU A 246 2.06 5.27 13.67
N ALA A 247 2.91 6.28 13.89
CA ALA A 247 2.78 7.20 15.01
C ALA A 247 2.74 8.63 14.49
N TRP A 248 1.70 9.37 14.84
CA TRP A 248 1.52 10.78 14.50
C TRP A 248 1.95 11.70 15.63
N SER A 249 2.82 12.64 15.33
CA SER A 249 3.26 13.69 16.23
C SER A 249 3.07 15.06 15.62
N LYS A 250 3.12 16.12 16.42
CA LYS A 250 2.94 17.50 15.97
C LYS A 250 1.67 17.71 15.13
N VAL A 251 0.59 17.07 15.53
CA VAL A 251 -0.70 17.16 14.83
C VAL A 251 -1.29 18.54 15.04
N ILE A 252 -1.53 19.28 13.95
CA ILE A 252 -2.06 20.64 13.97
C ILE A 252 -3.22 20.73 12.99
N LEU A 253 -4.39 21.13 13.50
CA LEU A 253 -5.59 21.42 12.73
C LEU A 253 -5.72 22.92 12.47
N ASP A 254 -6.27 23.25 11.31
CA ASP A 254 -6.72 24.59 10.92
C ASP A 254 -5.64 25.68 11.03
N ALA A 255 -4.37 25.29 10.95
CA ALA A 255 -3.28 26.26 10.85
C ALA A 255 -3.37 27.04 9.54
N ASP A 256 -2.98 28.31 9.56
CA ASP A 256 -2.78 29.06 8.32
C ASP A 256 -1.47 28.61 7.66
N ILE A 257 -1.58 27.73 6.66
CA ILE A 257 -0.45 27.25 5.89
C ILE A 257 -0.36 28.09 4.61
N PRO A 258 0.76 28.81 4.39
CA PRO A 258 0.90 29.66 3.21
C PRO A 258 0.95 28.82 1.91
N ASN A 259 0.44 29.36 0.81
CA ASN A 259 0.30 28.61 -0.45
C ASN A 259 1.64 28.28 -1.10
N ASP A 260 2.70 29.04 -0.83
CA ASP A 260 4.06 28.76 -1.30
C ASP A 260 4.61 27.45 -0.76
N LYS A 261 4.11 26.95 0.39
CA LYS A 261 4.40 25.60 0.90
C LYS A 261 4.04 24.51 -0.10
N PHE A 262 3.03 24.76 -0.92
CA PHE A 262 2.51 23.81 -1.91
C PHE A 262 2.96 24.10 -3.34
N ALA A 263 3.82 25.11 -3.52
CA ALA A 263 4.38 25.45 -4.80
C ALA A 263 5.72 24.74 -5.02
N TRP A 264 5.94 24.26 -6.23
CA TRP A 264 7.23 23.76 -6.66
C TRP A 264 7.38 23.93 -8.17
N THR A 265 8.56 24.36 -8.58
CA THR A 265 8.93 24.48 -9.99
C THR A 265 10.19 23.67 -10.23
N PRO A 266 10.21 22.82 -11.28
CA PRO A 266 11.41 22.06 -11.59
C PRO A 266 12.61 22.98 -11.80
N PRO A 267 13.73 22.73 -11.13
CA PRO A 267 14.95 23.49 -11.38
C PRO A 267 15.45 23.35 -12.82
N ALA A 268 16.16 24.34 -13.30
CA ALA A 268 16.73 24.32 -14.64
C ALA A 268 17.60 23.05 -14.85
N GLY A 269 17.41 22.39 -15.98
CA GLY A 269 18.13 21.16 -16.33
C GLY A 269 17.53 19.87 -15.78
N TRP A 270 16.52 19.94 -14.92
CA TRP A 270 15.80 18.74 -14.48
C TRP A 270 14.98 18.14 -15.61
N LYS A 271 14.89 16.81 -15.64
CA LYS A 271 14.15 16.05 -16.65
C LYS A 271 12.84 15.51 -16.07
N GLN A 272 11.77 15.76 -16.80
CA GLN A 272 10.51 15.10 -16.51
C GLN A 272 10.59 13.64 -16.96
N TRP A 273 10.22 12.73 -16.07
CA TRP A 273 10.11 11.32 -16.37
C TRP A 273 8.65 10.89 -16.26
N ARG A 274 8.23 10.02 -17.15
CA ARG A 274 6.95 9.33 -17.08
C ARG A 274 7.18 7.83 -17.05
N VAL A 275 6.30 7.14 -16.37
CA VAL A 275 6.27 5.68 -16.46
C VAL A 275 5.96 5.33 -17.92
N PRO A 276 6.79 4.53 -18.61
CA PRO A 276 6.44 4.05 -19.94
C PRO A 276 5.13 3.26 -19.89
N GLU A 277 4.25 3.53 -20.86
CA GLU A 277 3.02 2.75 -20.97
C GLU A 277 3.34 1.27 -21.15
N PRO A 278 2.50 0.35 -20.63
CA PRO A 278 2.74 -1.07 -20.77
C PRO A 278 3.01 -1.49 -22.21
N GLU A 279 2.30 -0.88 -23.17
CA GLU A 279 2.43 -1.12 -24.61
C GLU A 279 3.81 -0.73 -25.17
N GLU A 280 4.46 0.26 -24.58
CA GLU A 280 5.82 0.68 -24.97
C GLU A 280 6.89 -0.35 -24.59
N ARG A 281 6.59 -1.21 -23.62
CA ARG A 281 7.44 -2.29 -23.12
C ARG A 281 7.15 -3.64 -23.75
N LEU A 282 6.00 -3.75 -24.42
CA LEU A 282 5.65 -5.00 -25.11
C LEU A 282 6.47 -5.17 -26.38
N LEU A 283 6.75 -6.42 -26.70
CA LEU A 283 7.29 -6.78 -28.00
C LEU A 283 6.31 -6.34 -29.10
N LYS A 284 6.83 -5.75 -30.14
CA LYS A 284 6.01 -5.40 -31.29
C LYS A 284 5.65 -6.64 -32.11
N PRO A 285 4.53 -6.61 -32.83
CA PRO A 285 4.18 -7.69 -33.75
C PRO A 285 5.35 -8.03 -34.67
N GLY A 286 5.72 -9.31 -34.73
CA GLY A 286 6.85 -9.80 -35.52
C GLY A 286 8.20 -9.87 -34.79
N GLU A 287 8.32 -9.29 -33.61
CA GLU A 287 9.53 -9.45 -32.79
C GLU A 287 9.55 -10.81 -32.11
N THR A 288 10.74 -11.39 -32.01
CA THR A 288 10.92 -12.69 -31.35
C THR A 288 10.89 -12.54 -29.85
N ALA A 289 9.99 -13.27 -29.19
CA ALA A 289 9.93 -13.30 -27.72
C ALA A 289 11.21 -13.92 -27.14
N PRO A 290 11.79 -13.32 -26.07
CA PRO A 290 12.89 -13.94 -25.35
C PRO A 290 12.53 -15.34 -24.86
N ASP A 291 13.45 -16.28 -24.99
CA ASP A 291 13.22 -17.63 -24.45
C ASP A 291 13.27 -17.59 -22.92
N PHE A 292 12.41 -18.36 -22.30
CA PHE A 292 12.40 -18.56 -20.85
C PHE A 292 12.16 -20.04 -20.53
N ALA A 293 12.56 -20.44 -19.34
CA ALA A 293 12.36 -21.78 -18.83
C ALA A 293 11.58 -21.73 -17.50
N LEU A 294 10.53 -22.52 -17.40
CA LEU A 294 9.72 -22.67 -16.19
C LEU A 294 9.69 -24.15 -15.77
N LEU A 295 9.60 -24.39 -14.46
CA LEU A 295 9.36 -25.72 -13.94
C LEU A 295 7.86 -26.03 -13.94
N SER A 296 7.46 -27.16 -14.48
CA SER A 296 6.10 -27.68 -14.34
C SER A 296 5.85 -28.18 -12.91
N ALA A 297 4.60 -28.50 -12.59
CA ALA A 297 4.23 -29.09 -11.30
C ALA A 297 4.94 -30.42 -11.02
N GLU A 298 5.29 -31.14 -12.09
CA GLU A 298 6.00 -32.41 -12.06
C GLU A 298 7.54 -32.23 -12.04
N GLY A 299 8.02 -30.98 -11.92
CA GLY A 299 9.46 -30.67 -11.87
C GLY A 299 10.17 -30.72 -13.23
N LYS A 300 9.44 -30.86 -14.33
CA LYS A 300 10.01 -30.83 -15.68
C LYS A 300 10.23 -29.40 -16.14
N THR A 301 11.39 -29.09 -16.65
CA THR A 301 11.66 -27.79 -17.30
C THR A 301 10.94 -27.72 -18.64
N ILE A 302 10.15 -26.65 -18.80
CA ILE A 302 9.44 -26.31 -20.04
C ILE A 302 10.05 -25.00 -20.55
N ARG A 303 10.44 -24.97 -21.83
CA ARG A 303 10.98 -23.79 -22.49
C ARG A 303 9.97 -23.21 -23.49
N LEU A 304 9.92 -21.88 -23.60
CA LEU A 304 9.10 -21.25 -24.64
C LEU A 304 9.50 -21.71 -26.05
N SER A 305 10.79 -21.92 -26.29
CA SER A 305 11.34 -22.41 -27.56
C SER A 305 10.84 -23.79 -27.98
N GLU A 306 10.31 -24.62 -27.06
CA GLU A 306 9.71 -25.94 -27.38
C GLU A 306 8.34 -25.82 -28.06
N PHE A 307 7.74 -24.62 -28.05
CA PHE A 307 6.42 -24.32 -28.61
C PHE A 307 6.51 -23.51 -29.91
N ARG A 308 7.64 -23.56 -30.61
CA ARG A 308 7.74 -22.92 -31.93
C ARG A 308 6.64 -23.49 -32.83
N ASP A 309 6.10 -22.66 -33.69
CA ASP A 309 5.00 -22.97 -34.60
C ASP A 309 3.66 -23.29 -33.91
N LYS A 310 3.53 -22.96 -32.63
CA LYS A 310 2.28 -23.03 -31.86
C LYS A 310 1.86 -21.67 -31.36
N ILE A 311 0.56 -21.47 -31.19
CA ILE A 311 0.03 -20.31 -30.47
C ILE A 311 0.20 -20.60 -28.99
N VAL A 312 0.93 -19.74 -28.30
CA VAL A 312 1.15 -19.81 -26.85
C VAL A 312 0.37 -18.68 -26.18
N TRP A 313 -0.52 -19.03 -25.28
CA TRP A 313 -1.16 -18.06 -24.39
C TRP A 313 -0.53 -18.15 -23.02
N LEU A 314 0.15 -17.07 -22.58
CA LEU A 314 0.79 -16.97 -21.27
C LEU A 314 -0.11 -16.21 -20.33
N TYR A 315 -0.53 -16.85 -19.23
CA TYR A 315 -1.30 -16.24 -18.18
C TYR A 315 -0.50 -16.24 -16.87
N VAL A 316 -0.28 -15.06 -16.30
CA VAL A 316 0.43 -14.88 -15.03
C VAL A 316 -0.55 -14.41 -13.98
N TRP A 317 -0.64 -15.14 -12.85
CA TRP A 317 -1.47 -14.74 -11.72
C TRP A 317 -0.69 -14.82 -10.42
N ARG A 318 -1.16 -14.09 -9.43
CA ARG A 318 -0.66 -14.17 -8.06
C ARG A 318 -1.68 -14.94 -7.22
N ALA A 319 -1.23 -15.99 -6.53
CA ALA A 319 -2.02 -16.58 -5.46
C ALA A 319 -2.04 -15.59 -4.29
N GLY A 320 -3.25 -15.25 -3.81
CA GLY A 320 -3.48 -14.36 -2.68
C GLY A 320 -3.04 -14.97 -1.35
#